data_33568d877949323cee9bbf6034a9f2ed
#
_entry.id   33568d877949323cee9bbf6034a9f2ed
#
_cell.length_a   1.000
_cell.length_b   1.000
_cell.length_c   1.000
_cell.angle_alpha   90.00
_cell.angle_beta   90.00
_cell.angle_gamma   90.00
#
_symmetry.space_group_name_H-M   'P 1'
#
loop_
_entity.id
_entity.type
_entity.pdbx_description
1 polymer ?
#
loop_
_entity_poly.entity_id
_entity_poly.type
_entity_poly.pdbx_seq_one_letter_code
_entity_poly.pdbx_strand_id
1 'polypeptide(L)'
;GKVPVNLDDDGNVVDARLHVVEFRGFEKFVQGHPYWEAPMLMQRICGICFVSHHLCGAKVLDDIVGVGVRSGTGITPAAEKIRRLGHYAQMLQSHATAYFYLVVPEMMFGMDAAPEQRNLLGLVESNPELMRRLLM
;
A
#
# COMPACT_ATOMS: atom_id res chain seq x y z
N GLY A 1 -6.18 -6.58 -13.14
CA GLY A 1 -5.25 -7.60 -13.62
C GLY A 1 -5.94 -8.88 -14.07
N LYS A 2 -5.21 -9.75 -14.75
CA LYS A 2 -5.67 -11.09 -15.14
C LYS A 2 -4.68 -12.13 -14.65
N VAL A 3 -5.20 -13.27 -14.19
CA VAL A 3 -4.37 -14.42 -13.78
C VAL A 3 -4.87 -15.64 -14.58
N PRO A 4 -4.42 -15.83 -15.83
CA PRO A 4 -4.67 -17.08 -16.54
C PRO A 4 -3.93 -18.22 -15.84
N VAL A 5 -4.64 -19.31 -15.63
CA VAL A 5 -4.11 -20.57 -15.09
C VAL A 5 -4.33 -21.63 -16.17
N ASN A 6 -3.27 -22.23 -16.66
CA ASN A 6 -3.31 -23.28 -17.65
C ASN A 6 -3.15 -24.63 -16.96
N LEU A 7 -4.03 -25.55 -17.29
CA LEU A 7 -4.04 -26.91 -16.76
C LEU A 7 -3.62 -27.91 -17.85
N ASP A 8 -3.04 -29.03 -17.44
CA ASP A 8 -2.87 -30.21 -18.31
C ASP A 8 -4.15 -31.04 -18.39
N ASP A 9 -4.12 -32.13 -19.14
CA ASP A 9 -5.25 -33.02 -19.32
C ASP A 9 -5.67 -33.74 -18.02
N ASP A 10 -4.77 -33.83 -17.04
CA ASP A 10 -5.01 -34.42 -15.72
C ASP A 10 -5.51 -33.39 -14.69
N GLY A 11 -5.62 -32.13 -15.09
CA GLY A 11 -6.11 -31.05 -14.23
C GLY A 11 -5.03 -30.42 -13.33
N ASN A 12 -3.74 -30.72 -13.54
CA ASN A 12 -2.66 -30.09 -12.80
C ASN A 12 -2.31 -28.72 -13.40
N VAL A 13 -1.91 -27.76 -12.58
CA VAL A 13 -1.45 -26.44 -13.03
C VAL A 13 -0.08 -26.57 -13.67
N VAL A 14 0.03 -26.30 -14.96
CA VAL A 14 1.31 -26.29 -15.70
C VAL A 14 1.89 -24.88 -15.82
N ASP A 15 1.05 -23.84 -15.79
CA ASP A 15 1.50 -22.44 -15.87
C ASP A 15 0.45 -21.52 -15.24
N ALA A 16 0.93 -20.48 -14.54
CA ALA A 16 0.09 -19.40 -14.03
C ALA A 16 0.83 -18.07 -14.15
N ARG A 17 0.19 -17.07 -14.78
CA ARG A 17 0.82 -15.78 -15.05
C ARG A 17 -0.02 -14.64 -14.54
N LEU A 18 0.60 -13.72 -13.80
CA LEU A 18 -0.02 -12.46 -13.44
C LEU A 18 0.18 -11.42 -14.55
N HIS A 19 -0.93 -11.00 -15.16
CA HIS A 19 -0.92 -9.89 -16.11
C HIS A 19 -1.37 -8.61 -15.43
N VAL A 20 -0.43 -7.69 -15.22
CA VAL A 20 -0.72 -6.34 -14.75
C VAL A 20 -1.19 -5.52 -15.96
N VAL A 21 -2.45 -5.09 -15.94
CA VAL A 21 -3.07 -4.34 -17.05
C VAL A 21 -3.26 -2.86 -16.75
N GLU A 22 -3.19 -2.47 -15.48
CA GLU A 22 -3.22 -1.09 -15.02
C GLU A 22 -1.79 -0.53 -15.05
N PHE A 23 -1.43 0.08 -16.18
CA PHE A 23 -0.10 0.64 -16.40
C PHE A 23 -0.13 2.15 -16.25
N ARG A 24 0.77 2.71 -15.42
CA ARG A 24 0.90 4.16 -15.20
C ARG A 24 2.26 4.73 -15.59
N GLY A 25 3.23 3.88 -15.95
CA GLY A 25 4.51 4.26 -16.52
C GLY A 25 5.44 5.06 -15.60
N PHE A 26 5.38 4.83 -14.28
CA PHE A 26 6.22 5.57 -13.33
C PHE A 26 7.70 5.40 -13.59
N GLU A 27 8.13 4.23 -14.05
CA GLU A 27 9.53 3.95 -14.38
C GLU A 27 10.04 4.88 -15.50
N LYS A 28 9.17 5.19 -16.45
CA LYS A 28 9.50 6.13 -17.54
C LYS A 28 9.32 7.57 -17.10
N PHE A 29 8.31 7.85 -16.31
CA PHE A 29 8.01 9.19 -15.81
C PHE A 29 9.14 9.76 -14.98
N VAL A 30 9.80 8.97 -14.13
CA VAL A 30 10.87 9.46 -13.26
C VAL A 30 12.20 9.66 -13.97
N GLN A 31 12.39 9.11 -15.16
CA GLN A 31 13.63 9.29 -15.93
C GLN A 31 13.80 10.74 -16.35
N GLY A 32 15.01 11.26 -16.15
CA GLY A 32 15.34 12.65 -16.48
C GLY A 32 15.03 13.67 -15.38
N HIS A 33 14.33 13.27 -14.32
CA HIS A 33 14.15 14.12 -13.16
C HIS A 33 15.40 14.16 -12.27
N PRO A 34 15.65 15.27 -11.57
CA PRO A 34 16.71 15.34 -10.58
C PRO A 34 16.51 14.26 -9.50
N TYR A 35 17.60 13.58 -9.11
CA TYR A 35 17.52 12.43 -8.20
C TYR A 35 16.88 12.77 -6.83
N TRP A 36 17.05 14.00 -6.34
CA TRP A 36 16.44 14.46 -5.07
C TRP A 36 14.91 14.59 -5.13
N GLU A 37 14.31 14.61 -6.32
CA GLU A 37 12.85 14.60 -6.48
C GLU A 37 12.25 13.20 -6.33
N ALA A 38 13.06 12.16 -6.42
CA ALA A 38 12.58 10.77 -6.42
C ALA A 38 11.67 10.43 -5.24
N PRO A 39 11.93 10.79 -3.97
CA PRO A 39 11.02 10.49 -2.87
C PRO A 39 9.64 11.12 -3.04
N MET A 40 9.60 12.35 -3.56
CA MET A 40 8.36 13.08 -3.82
C MET A 40 7.55 12.49 -4.97
N LEU A 41 8.23 11.98 -5.98
CA LEU A 41 7.60 11.31 -7.12
C LEU A 41 7.10 9.93 -6.73
N MET A 42 7.92 9.14 -6.02
CA MET A 42 7.58 7.78 -5.60
C MET A 42 6.35 7.71 -4.70
N GLN A 43 6.13 8.66 -3.81
CA GLN A 43 4.93 8.69 -2.98
C GLN A 43 3.61 8.78 -3.77
N ARG A 44 3.67 9.22 -5.04
CA ARG A 44 2.51 9.33 -5.93
C ARG A 44 2.08 8.00 -6.57
N ILE A 45 2.87 6.94 -6.39
CA ILE A 45 2.55 5.61 -6.89
C ILE A 45 1.29 5.06 -6.19
N CYS A 46 1.17 5.30 -4.87
CA CYS A 46 0.06 4.77 -4.08
C CYS A 46 -0.39 5.80 -3.02
N GLY A 47 -1.68 6.13 -3.02
CA GLY A 47 -2.26 7.07 -2.07
C GLY A 47 -2.43 6.52 -0.65
N ILE A 48 -2.54 5.20 -0.47
CA ILE A 48 -2.64 4.55 0.85
C ILE A 48 -1.26 4.33 1.47
N CYS A 49 -0.27 3.89 0.68
CA CYS A 49 1.07 3.52 1.17
C CYS A 49 2.15 4.55 0.78
N PHE A 50 1.79 5.82 0.70
CA PHE A 50 2.66 6.91 0.23
C PHE A 50 3.93 7.07 1.07
N VAL A 51 3.87 6.87 2.39
CA VAL A 51 5.07 6.96 3.26
C VAL A 51 6.04 5.83 2.95
N SER A 52 5.57 4.61 2.70
CA SER A 52 6.42 3.48 2.33
C SER A 52 7.16 3.74 1.02
N HIS A 53 6.47 4.26 0.00
CA HIS A 53 7.08 4.65 -1.27
C HIS A 53 8.07 5.81 -1.11
N HIS A 54 7.73 6.82 -0.30
CA HIS A 54 8.62 7.93 0.00
C HIS A 54 9.92 7.47 0.68
N LEU A 55 9.79 6.61 1.70
CA LEU A 55 10.95 6.06 2.42
C LEU A 55 11.80 5.17 1.51
N CYS A 56 11.18 4.41 0.62
CA CYS A 56 11.91 3.62 -0.38
C CYS A 56 12.73 4.53 -1.29
N GLY A 57 12.12 5.60 -1.83
CA GLY A 57 12.83 6.61 -2.62
C GLY A 57 13.96 7.26 -1.85
N ALA A 58 13.75 7.63 -0.57
CA ALA A 58 14.80 8.19 0.27
C ALA A 58 15.98 7.23 0.48
N LYS A 59 15.72 5.93 0.66
CA LYS A 59 16.78 4.91 0.77
C LYS A 59 17.57 4.74 -0.52
N VAL A 60 16.91 4.82 -1.66
CA VAL A 60 17.61 4.84 -2.97
C VAL A 60 18.55 6.01 -3.06
N LEU A 61 18.15 7.21 -2.59
CA LEU A 61 19.02 8.38 -2.55
C LEU A 61 20.19 8.20 -1.60
N ASP A 62 19.97 7.63 -0.43
CA ASP A 62 21.05 7.31 0.51
C ASP A 62 22.11 6.43 -0.17
N ASP A 63 21.70 5.40 -0.89
CA ASP A 63 22.61 4.52 -1.62
C ASP A 63 23.35 5.25 -2.78
N ILE A 64 22.67 6.15 -3.49
CA ILE A 64 23.26 6.94 -4.59
C ILE A 64 24.36 7.87 -4.06
N VAL A 65 24.12 8.53 -2.92
CA VAL A 65 25.08 9.47 -2.32
C VAL A 65 26.10 8.79 -1.39
N GLY A 66 26.06 7.46 -1.28
CA GLY A 66 27.00 6.69 -0.49
C GLY A 66 26.80 6.75 1.02
N VAL A 67 25.58 7.02 1.51
CA VAL A 67 25.21 7.08 2.94
C VAL A 67 24.38 5.86 3.38
N GLY A 68 24.08 4.95 2.47
CA GLY A 68 23.22 3.80 2.73
C GLY A 68 23.93 2.62 3.38
N VAL A 69 23.19 1.54 3.55
CA VAL A 69 23.66 0.26 4.14
C VAL A 69 24.90 -0.30 3.39
N ARG A 70 24.99 -0.06 2.09
CA ARG A 70 26.10 -0.53 1.23
C ARG A 70 27.42 0.13 1.52
N SER A 71 27.43 1.38 1.95
CA SER A 71 28.66 2.16 2.20
C SER A 71 29.23 1.97 3.61
N GLY A 72 28.49 1.34 4.51
CA GLY A 72 28.85 1.22 5.92
C GLY A 72 28.73 2.53 6.71
N THR A 73 28.39 3.63 6.04
CA THR A 73 28.07 4.92 6.66
C THR A 73 26.57 5.07 6.74
N GLY A 74 25.99 4.87 7.91
CA GLY A 74 24.55 5.00 8.12
C GLY A 74 24.08 6.46 8.20
N ILE A 75 22.79 6.66 8.06
CA ILE A 75 22.13 7.92 8.42
C ILE A 75 22.23 8.16 9.93
N THR A 76 21.99 9.39 10.37
CA THR A 76 22.03 9.69 11.81
C THR A 76 21.00 8.85 12.59
N PRO A 77 21.28 8.49 13.85
CA PRO A 77 20.32 7.75 14.68
C PRO A 77 18.95 8.46 14.82
N ALA A 78 18.94 9.79 14.81
CA ALA A 78 17.71 10.57 14.85
C ALA A 78 16.90 10.39 13.56
N ALA A 79 17.55 10.47 12.39
CA ALA A 79 16.91 10.26 11.10
C ALA A 79 16.32 8.84 10.99
N GLU A 80 17.06 7.82 11.45
CA GLU A 80 16.56 6.44 11.46
C GLU A 80 15.30 6.29 12.35
N LYS A 81 15.30 6.89 13.54
CA LYS A 81 14.14 6.86 14.43
C LYS A 81 12.93 7.55 13.82
N ILE A 82 13.12 8.71 13.17
CA ILE A 82 12.04 9.44 12.50
C ILE A 82 11.48 8.61 11.33
N ARG A 83 12.32 7.98 10.53
CA ARG A 83 11.89 7.08 9.45
C ARG A 83 11.08 5.90 9.98
N ARG A 84 11.53 5.26 11.07
CA ARG A 84 10.77 4.17 11.72
C ARG A 84 9.44 4.65 12.26
N LEU A 85 9.40 5.81 12.91
CA LEU A 85 8.15 6.39 13.39
C LEU A 85 7.16 6.62 12.25
N GLY A 86 7.60 7.22 11.15
CA GLY A 86 6.78 7.41 9.95
C GLY A 86 6.27 6.09 9.36
N HIS A 87 7.14 5.09 9.31
CA HIS A 87 6.76 3.76 8.82
C HIS A 87 5.70 3.09 9.71
N TYR A 88 5.88 3.09 11.02
CA TYR A 88 4.90 2.52 11.95
C TYR A 88 3.57 3.27 11.94
N ALA A 89 3.60 4.60 11.83
CA ALA A 89 2.39 5.40 11.65
C ALA A 89 1.66 5.02 10.34
N GLN A 90 2.39 4.81 9.25
CA GLN A 90 1.82 4.31 8.00
C GLN A 90 1.21 2.92 8.15
N MET A 91 1.86 2.02 8.85
CA MET A 91 1.31 0.68 9.12
C MET A 91 0.00 0.78 9.90
N LEU A 92 -0.02 1.57 10.97
CA LEU A 92 -1.23 1.80 11.77
C LEU A 92 -2.36 2.37 10.91
N GLN A 93 -2.08 3.43 10.16
CA GLN A 93 -3.06 4.05 9.25
C GLN A 93 -3.61 3.06 8.24
N SER A 94 -2.74 2.28 7.60
CA SER A 94 -3.12 1.32 6.57
C SER A 94 -3.97 0.17 7.15
N HIS A 95 -3.59 -0.37 8.31
CA HIS A 95 -4.36 -1.40 9.00
C HIS A 95 -5.73 -0.87 9.45
N ALA A 96 -5.78 0.34 10.03
CA ALA A 96 -7.03 0.95 10.43
C ALA A 96 -7.96 1.16 9.23
N THR A 97 -7.44 1.66 8.12
CA THR A 97 -8.21 1.83 6.88
C THR A 97 -8.76 0.49 6.38
N ALA A 98 -7.90 -0.52 6.24
CA ALA A 98 -8.32 -1.84 5.75
C ALA A 98 -9.35 -2.48 6.68
N TYR A 99 -9.13 -2.42 7.99
CA TYR A 99 -10.01 -3.03 8.97
C TYR A 99 -11.38 -2.34 9.00
N PHE A 100 -11.41 -1.04 9.25
CA PHE A 100 -12.67 -0.32 9.45
C PHE A 100 -13.49 -0.12 8.19
N TYR A 101 -12.85 0.09 7.03
CA TYR A 101 -13.57 0.34 5.79
C TYR A 101 -13.88 -0.91 4.97
N LEU A 102 -13.11 -1.99 5.12
CA LEU A 102 -13.27 -3.18 4.30
C LEU A 102 -13.72 -4.40 5.12
N VAL A 103 -13.06 -4.67 6.26
CA VAL A 103 -13.31 -5.90 7.03
C VAL A 103 -14.51 -5.77 7.98
N VAL A 104 -14.66 -4.65 8.66
CA VAL A 104 -15.74 -4.46 9.65
C VAL A 104 -17.14 -4.60 9.04
N PRO A 105 -17.47 -4.02 7.87
CA PRO A 105 -18.74 -4.27 7.23
C PRO A 105 -19.01 -5.75 6.95
N GLU A 106 -18.02 -6.49 6.45
CA GLU A 106 -18.12 -7.93 6.21
C GLU A 106 -18.37 -8.72 7.51
N MET A 107 -17.67 -8.36 8.59
CA MET A 107 -17.84 -9.02 9.88
C MET A 107 -19.21 -8.74 10.53
N MET A 108 -19.73 -7.54 10.35
CA MET A 108 -20.99 -7.12 10.97
C MET A 108 -22.22 -7.65 10.26
N PHE A 109 -22.20 -7.69 8.94
CA PHE A 109 -23.34 -8.17 8.15
C PHE A 109 -23.26 -9.67 7.84
N GLY A 110 -22.06 -10.25 7.91
CA GLY A 110 -21.80 -11.62 7.48
C GLY A 110 -21.59 -11.75 5.98
N MET A 111 -20.94 -12.83 5.59
CA MET A 111 -20.58 -13.07 4.17
C MET A 111 -21.81 -13.38 3.30
N ASP A 112 -22.92 -13.83 3.89
CA ASP A 112 -24.16 -14.16 3.18
C ASP A 112 -25.08 -12.95 2.95
N ALA A 113 -24.76 -11.79 3.54
CA ALA A 113 -25.53 -10.57 3.32
C ALA A 113 -25.33 -10.05 1.88
N ALA A 114 -26.32 -9.29 1.39
CA ALA A 114 -26.26 -8.70 0.05
C ALA A 114 -25.03 -7.79 -0.10
N PRO A 115 -24.31 -7.84 -1.24
CA PRO A 115 -23.11 -7.03 -1.47
C PRO A 115 -23.34 -5.53 -1.26
N GLU A 116 -24.53 -5.05 -1.56
CA GLU A 116 -24.94 -3.64 -1.40
C GLU A 116 -24.97 -3.18 0.06
N GLN A 117 -25.11 -4.12 0.99
CA GLN A 117 -25.11 -3.86 2.44
C GLN A 117 -23.71 -4.01 3.06
N ARG A 118 -22.86 -4.87 2.47
CA ARG A 118 -21.51 -5.20 2.97
C ARG A 118 -20.48 -4.13 2.62
N ASN A 119 -20.78 -2.87 2.93
CA ASN A 119 -19.91 -1.74 2.69
C ASN A 119 -20.08 -0.68 3.78
N LEU A 120 -19.25 0.36 3.72
CA LEU A 120 -19.26 1.44 4.69
C LEU A 120 -20.60 2.18 4.78
N LEU A 121 -21.29 2.37 3.65
CA LEU A 121 -22.59 3.07 3.63
C LEU A 121 -23.66 2.25 4.36
N GLY A 122 -23.73 0.94 4.11
CA GLY A 122 -24.62 0.04 4.83
C GLY A 122 -24.34 0.06 6.34
N LEU A 123 -23.05 0.17 6.72
CA LEU A 123 -22.68 0.27 8.14
C LEU A 123 -23.10 1.61 8.75
N VAL A 124 -22.97 2.72 8.03
CA VAL A 124 -23.45 4.06 8.47
C VAL A 124 -24.96 4.04 8.68
N GLU A 125 -25.71 3.44 7.77
CA GLU A 125 -27.17 3.37 7.83
C GLU A 125 -27.65 2.49 8.99
N SER A 126 -27.02 1.33 9.20
CA SER A 126 -27.42 0.37 10.23
C SER A 126 -26.91 0.71 11.64
N ASN A 127 -25.74 1.36 11.75
CA ASN A 127 -25.09 1.68 13.02
C ASN A 127 -24.49 3.08 13.05
N PRO A 128 -25.30 4.15 12.95
CA PRO A 128 -24.80 5.53 12.86
C PRO A 128 -24.00 5.96 14.08
N GLU A 129 -24.33 5.46 15.28
CA GLU A 129 -23.61 5.80 16.50
C GLU A 129 -22.22 5.16 16.55
N LEU A 130 -22.09 3.90 16.13
CA LEU A 130 -20.79 3.25 15.99
C LEU A 130 -19.91 4.01 15.01
N MET A 131 -20.45 4.39 13.85
CA MET A 131 -19.72 5.12 12.84
C MET A 131 -19.29 6.52 13.32
N ARG A 132 -20.14 7.22 14.04
CA ARG A 132 -19.78 8.48 14.67
C ARG A 132 -18.57 8.34 15.60
N ARG A 133 -18.52 7.29 16.40
CA ARG A 133 -17.40 6.98 17.32
C ARG A 133 -16.11 6.58 16.60
N LEU A 134 -16.21 5.96 15.44
CA LEU A 134 -15.04 5.53 14.65
C LEU A 134 -14.41 6.67 13.84
N LEU A 135 -15.20 7.69 13.50
CA LEU A 135 -14.76 8.83 12.67
C LEU A 135 -14.27 10.04 13.49
N MET A 136 -14.53 10.05 14.81
CA MET A 136 -14.05 11.08 15.75
C MET A 136 -12.84 10.61 16.55
#